data_429fac15e4fddf58bb58b5188735b743
#
_entry.id   429fac15e4fddf58bb58b5188735b743
#
_cell.length_a   1.000
_cell.length_b   1.000
_cell.length_c   1.000
_cell.angle_alpha   90.00
_cell.angle_beta   90.00
_cell.angle_gamma   90.00
#
_symmetry.space_group_name_H-M   'P 1'
#
loop_
_entity.id
_entity.type
_entity.pdbx_description
1 polymer ?
#
loop_
_entity_poly.entity_id
_entity_poly.type
_entity_poly.pdbx_seq_one_letter_code
_entity_poly.pdbx_strand_id
1 'polypeptide(L)'
;MAGFKQTKPNTWKDLNSTAQWLIDNEYTSPSHLACMGGSAGGILIGRAITERSDLWACANPTVGCLTMVRQEFTPNGPINTPEFGSVKNINEFFALMEMDALLHVQEGVKYPAMLISTGWNDPRVISWQPAKFAAAAQKANASEKPVLLQVDYETGHGGSVDKFDNFKKAAKSMAFILFHSGYQKQIKL
;
A
#
# COMPACT_ATOMS: atom_id res chain seq x y z
N MET A 1 -22.81 -5.07 2.87
CA MET A 1 -21.82 -4.02 2.59
C MET A 1 -20.79 -4.56 1.61
N ALA A 2 -20.45 -3.80 0.58
CA ALA A 2 -19.60 -4.26 -0.54
C ALA A 2 -18.09 -4.04 -0.30
N GLY A 3 -17.56 -4.06 0.85
CA GLY A 3 -16.14 -3.86 1.18
C GLY A 3 -15.84 -4.16 2.64
N PHE A 4 -16.48 -5.23 3.15
CA PHE A 4 -16.46 -5.57 4.56
C PHE A 4 -16.13 -7.06 4.74
N LYS A 5 -15.18 -7.40 5.59
CA LYS A 5 -14.75 -8.78 5.85
C LYS A 5 -14.59 -9.58 4.54
N GLN A 6 -15.39 -10.61 4.29
CA GLN A 6 -15.32 -11.48 3.11
C GLN A 6 -15.53 -10.74 1.78
N THR A 7 -16.16 -9.57 1.81
CA THR A 7 -16.35 -8.74 0.61
C THR A 7 -15.30 -7.64 0.47
N LYS A 8 -14.30 -7.57 1.37
CA LYS A 8 -13.19 -6.60 1.30
C LYS A 8 -12.45 -6.63 -0.04
N PRO A 9 -12.30 -7.79 -0.72
CA PRO A 9 -11.70 -7.85 -2.06
C PRO A 9 -12.32 -6.90 -3.09
N ASN A 10 -13.59 -6.56 -2.97
CA ASN A 10 -14.23 -5.61 -3.88
C ASN A 10 -13.51 -4.25 -3.89
N THR A 11 -12.92 -3.82 -2.77
CA THR A 11 -12.25 -2.52 -2.69
C THR A 11 -11.07 -2.38 -3.65
N TRP A 12 -10.17 -3.36 -3.70
CA TRP A 12 -9.04 -3.29 -4.64
C TRP A 12 -9.39 -3.76 -6.05
N LYS A 13 -10.39 -4.63 -6.19
CA LYS A 13 -10.90 -5.03 -7.51
C LYS A 13 -11.58 -3.85 -8.21
N ASP A 14 -12.35 -3.04 -7.48
CA ASP A 14 -12.94 -1.81 -7.99
C ASP A 14 -11.85 -0.80 -8.41
N LEU A 15 -10.79 -0.65 -7.61
CA LEU A 15 -9.66 0.21 -7.95
C LEU A 15 -8.95 -0.29 -9.22
N ASN A 16 -8.65 -1.59 -9.31
CA ASN A 16 -8.00 -2.19 -10.48
C ASN A 16 -8.90 -2.10 -11.73
N SER A 17 -10.22 -2.32 -11.56
CA SER A 17 -11.18 -2.16 -12.66
C SER A 17 -11.27 -0.72 -13.14
N THR A 18 -11.25 0.25 -12.22
CA THR A 18 -11.22 1.68 -12.56
C THR A 18 -9.93 2.03 -13.30
N ALA A 19 -8.78 1.54 -12.82
CA ALA A 19 -7.50 1.74 -13.49
C ALA A 19 -7.50 1.16 -14.91
N GLN A 20 -7.98 -0.08 -15.07
CA GLN A 20 -8.11 -0.71 -16.38
C GLN A 20 -9.03 0.10 -17.30
N TRP A 21 -10.19 0.55 -16.80
CA TRP A 21 -11.12 1.35 -17.59
C TRP A 21 -10.49 2.67 -18.08
N LEU A 22 -9.73 3.36 -17.22
CA LEU A 22 -9.02 4.58 -17.60
C LEU A 22 -7.98 4.34 -18.70
N ILE A 23 -7.31 3.18 -18.64
CA ILE A 23 -6.32 2.77 -19.65
C ILE A 23 -7.02 2.42 -20.97
N ASP A 24 -8.07 1.60 -20.92
CA ASP A 24 -8.82 1.14 -22.10
C ASP A 24 -9.50 2.29 -22.84
N ASN A 25 -9.86 3.37 -22.13
CA ASN A 25 -10.45 4.58 -22.70
C ASN A 25 -9.43 5.70 -22.96
N GLU A 26 -8.13 5.40 -22.96
CA GLU A 26 -7.03 6.30 -23.32
C GLU A 26 -6.90 7.57 -22.46
N TYR A 27 -7.45 7.59 -21.23
CA TYR A 27 -7.25 8.69 -20.27
C TYR A 27 -5.83 8.69 -19.70
N THR A 28 -5.21 7.52 -19.61
CA THR A 28 -3.86 7.32 -19.07
C THR A 28 -3.25 6.03 -19.63
N SER A 29 -2.06 5.69 -19.13
CA SER A 29 -1.41 4.41 -19.42
C SER A 29 -0.78 3.83 -18.14
N PRO A 30 -0.42 2.54 -18.10
CA PRO A 30 0.28 1.95 -16.97
C PRO A 30 1.58 2.65 -16.58
N SER A 31 2.22 3.34 -17.52
CA SER A 31 3.45 4.11 -17.26
C SER A 31 3.22 5.46 -16.58
N HIS A 32 1.95 5.91 -16.51
CA HIS A 32 1.57 7.21 -15.95
C HIS A 32 0.59 7.11 -14.79
N LEU A 33 0.10 5.90 -14.47
CA LEU A 33 -0.88 5.70 -13.42
C LEU A 33 -0.21 5.36 -12.08
N ALA A 34 -0.55 6.10 -11.05
CA ALA A 34 -0.06 5.88 -9.70
C ALA A 34 -1.21 5.62 -8.74
N CYS A 35 -0.95 4.83 -7.69
CA CYS A 35 -1.89 4.65 -6.59
C CYS A 35 -1.26 4.98 -5.24
N MET A 36 -2.07 5.56 -4.35
CA MET A 36 -1.63 5.87 -2.99
C MET A 36 -2.75 5.63 -1.98
N GLY A 37 -2.38 5.26 -0.77
CA GLY A 37 -3.32 5.06 0.31
C GLY A 37 -2.63 4.81 1.64
N GLY A 38 -3.29 5.20 2.73
CA GLY A 38 -2.73 5.11 4.07
C GLY A 38 -3.58 4.29 5.02
N SER A 39 -2.98 3.80 6.12
CA SER A 39 -3.68 3.08 7.18
C SER A 39 -4.44 1.85 6.61
N ALA A 40 -5.75 1.75 6.82
CA ALA A 40 -6.60 0.73 6.19
C ALA A 40 -6.54 0.76 4.64
N GLY A 41 -6.27 1.93 4.03
CA GLY A 41 -6.01 2.04 2.60
C GLY A 41 -4.76 1.29 2.13
N GLY A 42 -3.88 0.89 3.04
CA GLY A 42 -2.76 -0.01 2.76
C GLY A 42 -3.22 -1.38 2.27
N ILE A 43 -4.34 -1.91 2.79
CA ILE A 43 -4.96 -3.15 2.29
C ILE A 43 -5.29 -2.98 0.80
N LEU A 44 -5.98 -1.88 0.47
CA LEU A 44 -6.39 -1.55 -0.89
C LEU A 44 -5.18 -1.48 -1.83
N ILE A 45 -4.19 -0.66 -1.50
CA ILE A 45 -3.02 -0.43 -2.37
C ILE A 45 -2.13 -1.67 -2.43
N GLY A 46 -1.85 -2.31 -1.28
CA GLY A 46 -1.03 -3.52 -1.22
C GLY A 46 -1.63 -4.65 -2.08
N ARG A 47 -2.93 -4.87 -1.99
CA ARG A 47 -3.62 -5.90 -2.79
C ARG A 47 -3.76 -5.51 -4.25
N ALA A 48 -4.04 -4.24 -4.55
CA ALA A 48 -4.12 -3.77 -5.94
C ALA A 48 -2.83 -4.06 -6.71
N ILE A 49 -1.67 -3.72 -6.14
CA ILE A 49 -0.38 -3.92 -6.80
C ILE A 49 0.12 -5.36 -6.78
N THR A 50 -0.31 -6.20 -5.83
CA THR A 50 0.05 -7.63 -5.82
C THR A 50 -0.84 -8.45 -6.75
N GLU A 51 -2.06 -8.00 -7.02
CA GLU A 51 -2.99 -8.66 -7.95
C GLU A 51 -2.80 -8.19 -9.40
N ARG A 52 -2.59 -6.88 -9.61
CA ARG A 52 -2.43 -6.26 -10.93
C ARG A 52 -1.26 -5.27 -10.95
N SER A 53 -0.04 -5.79 -10.79
CA SER A 53 1.19 -5.00 -10.85
C SER A 53 1.40 -4.29 -12.20
N ASP A 54 0.81 -4.83 -13.25
CA ASP A 54 0.89 -4.36 -14.62
C ASP A 54 0.20 -3.02 -14.88
N LEU A 55 -0.76 -2.62 -14.02
CA LEU A 55 -1.55 -1.39 -14.19
C LEU A 55 -0.83 -0.13 -13.68
N TRP A 56 0.25 -0.26 -12.91
CA TRP A 56 0.75 0.83 -12.10
C TRP A 56 2.20 1.22 -12.44
N ALA A 57 2.44 2.51 -12.65
CA ALA A 57 3.79 3.07 -12.75
C ALA A 57 4.48 3.04 -11.39
N CYS A 58 3.77 3.49 -10.35
CA CYS A 58 4.25 3.48 -8.98
C CYS A 58 3.11 3.40 -7.96
N ALA A 59 3.47 3.06 -6.71
CA ALA A 59 2.57 2.96 -5.58
C ALA A 59 3.18 3.59 -4.32
N ASN A 60 2.34 4.23 -3.50
CA ASN A 60 2.76 4.85 -2.26
C ASN A 60 1.84 4.44 -1.09
N PRO A 61 2.01 3.23 -0.53
CA PRO A 61 1.35 2.85 0.72
C PRO A 61 2.02 3.54 1.90
N THR A 62 1.23 4.33 2.68
CA THR A 62 1.71 5.09 3.83
C THR A 62 1.09 4.56 5.12
N VAL A 63 1.89 4.27 6.13
CA VAL A 63 1.45 3.69 7.43
C VAL A 63 0.41 2.58 7.23
N GLY A 64 0.63 1.73 6.22
CA GLY A 64 -0.38 0.84 5.65
C GLY A 64 -0.55 -0.48 6.39
N CYS A 65 -1.80 -0.94 6.53
CA CYS A 65 -2.13 -2.30 6.94
C CYS A 65 -1.78 -3.26 5.79
N LEU A 66 -0.61 -3.89 5.84
CA LEU A 66 -0.07 -4.73 4.77
C LEU A 66 0.10 -6.20 5.18
N THR A 67 -0.17 -6.52 6.48
CA THR A 67 -0.15 -7.89 7.02
C THR A 67 -1.37 -8.11 7.90
N MET A 68 -2.45 -8.60 7.29
CA MET A 68 -3.76 -8.63 7.93
C MET A 68 -4.00 -9.83 8.83
N VAL A 69 -3.41 -10.98 8.52
CA VAL A 69 -3.56 -12.20 9.35
C VAL A 69 -3.01 -12.00 10.77
N ARG A 70 -2.04 -11.11 10.95
CA ARG A 70 -1.47 -10.79 12.25
C ARG A 70 -1.99 -9.51 12.89
N GLN A 71 -2.86 -8.79 12.20
CA GLN A 71 -3.38 -7.50 12.65
C GLN A 71 -4.06 -7.58 14.02
N GLU A 72 -4.87 -8.61 14.26
CA GLU A 72 -5.60 -8.80 15.53
C GLU A 72 -4.69 -8.84 16.76
N PHE A 73 -3.44 -9.29 16.61
CA PHE A 73 -2.46 -9.44 17.69
C PHE A 73 -1.60 -8.19 17.93
N THR A 74 -1.84 -7.12 17.20
CA THR A 74 -1.18 -5.82 17.43
C THR A 74 -1.90 -5.03 18.53
N PRO A 75 -1.25 -4.04 19.16
CA PRO A 75 -1.87 -3.26 20.23
C PRO A 75 -3.24 -2.66 19.87
N ASN A 76 -3.40 -2.21 18.61
CA ASN A 76 -4.67 -1.66 18.11
C ASN A 76 -5.52 -2.69 17.36
N GLY A 77 -5.07 -3.94 17.26
CA GLY A 77 -5.68 -4.98 16.45
C GLY A 77 -7.09 -5.37 16.87
N PRO A 78 -7.34 -5.64 18.17
CA PRO A 78 -8.65 -6.12 18.63
C PRO A 78 -9.80 -5.19 18.29
N ILE A 79 -9.59 -3.86 18.30
CA ILE A 79 -10.64 -2.87 17.99
C ILE A 79 -11.04 -2.88 16.51
N ASN A 80 -10.22 -3.45 15.65
CA ASN A 80 -10.46 -3.52 14.20
C ASN A 80 -11.11 -4.84 13.75
N THR A 81 -11.27 -5.82 14.65
CA THR A 81 -11.88 -7.11 14.30
C THR A 81 -13.34 -7.00 13.84
N PRO A 82 -14.16 -6.04 14.32
CA PRO A 82 -15.50 -5.87 13.77
C PRO A 82 -15.52 -5.55 12.28
N GLU A 83 -14.51 -4.84 11.76
CA GLU A 83 -14.43 -4.48 10.35
C GLU A 83 -13.68 -5.52 9.51
N PHE A 84 -12.52 -5.96 9.97
CA PHE A 84 -11.65 -6.82 9.15
C PHE A 84 -11.87 -8.30 9.40
N GLY A 85 -12.33 -8.69 10.58
CA GLY A 85 -12.50 -10.06 11.00
C GLY A 85 -11.48 -10.51 12.04
N SER A 86 -11.67 -11.73 12.55
CA SER A 86 -10.82 -12.38 13.55
C SER A 86 -10.32 -13.73 13.03
N VAL A 87 -9.08 -14.07 13.34
CA VAL A 87 -8.49 -15.39 13.04
C VAL A 87 -9.18 -16.52 13.83
N LYS A 88 -9.99 -16.21 14.84
CA LYS A 88 -10.77 -17.18 15.62
C LYS A 88 -11.99 -17.70 14.86
N ASN A 89 -12.41 -17.02 13.80
CA ASN A 89 -13.49 -17.44 12.92
C ASN A 89 -12.90 -17.87 11.58
N ILE A 90 -13.15 -19.11 11.18
CA ILE A 90 -12.54 -19.71 9.97
C ILE A 90 -12.86 -18.92 8.68
N ASN A 91 -14.09 -18.42 8.52
CA ASN A 91 -14.47 -17.64 7.35
C ASN A 91 -13.80 -16.26 7.33
N GLU A 92 -13.66 -15.65 8.50
CA GLU A 92 -12.98 -14.36 8.65
C GLU A 92 -11.45 -14.52 8.50
N PHE A 93 -10.88 -15.65 8.93
CA PHE A 93 -9.48 -15.98 8.71
C PHE A 93 -9.14 -16.03 7.21
N PHE A 94 -9.94 -16.73 6.41
CA PHE A 94 -9.75 -16.73 4.95
C PHE A 94 -9.90 -15.32 4.34
N ALA A 95 -10.84 -14.51 4.85
CA ALA A 95 -10.96 -13.12 4.43
C ALA A 95 -9.71 -12.29 4.78
N LEU A 96 -9.14 -12.50 5.96
CA LEU A 96 -7.89 -11.85 6.37
C LEU A 96 -6.69 -12.28 5.50
N MET A 97 -6.64 -13.56 5.10
CA MET A 97 -5.62 -14.04 4.15
C MET A 97 -5.74 -13.34 2.79
N GLU A 98 -6.96 -13.15 2.30
CA GLU A 98 -7.20 -12.40 1.06
C GLU A 98 -6.80 -10.92 1.17
N MET A 99 -6.96 -10.30 2.34
CA MET A 99 -6.56 -8.91 2.60
C MET A 99 -5.05 -8.73 2.79
N ASP A 100 -4.33 -9.81 3.12
CA ASP A 100 -2.93 -9.76 3.53
C ASP A 100 -2.01 -9.61 2.32
N ALA A 101 -1.59 -8.38 2.04
CA ALA A 101 -0.75 -8.09 0.88
C ALA A 101 0.61 -8.83 0.92
N LEU A 102 1.16 -9.06 2.12
CA LEU A 102 2.42 -9.79 2.27
C LEU A 102 2.33 -11.23 1.74
N LEU A 103 1.20 -11.90 1.98
CA LEU A 103 0.98 -13.28 1.52
C LEU A 103 0.80 -13.39 0.00
N HIS A 104 0.54 -12.26 -0.67
CA HIS A 104 0.33 -12.20 -2.12
C HIS A 104 1.53 -11.65 -2.90
N VAL A 105 2.65 -11.40 -2.21
CA VAL A 105 3.91 -11.08 -2.90
C VAL A 105 4.43 -12.36 -3.57
N GLN A 106 4.66 -12.29 -4.87
CA GLN A 106 5.12 -13.42 -5.68
C GLN A 106 6.51 -13.12 -6.26
N GLU A 107 7.41 -14.09 -6.18
CA GLU A 107 8.76 -13.98 -6.73
C GLU A 107 8.71 -13.92 -8.26
N GLY A 108 9.56 -13.09 -8.86
CA GLY A 108 9.65 -12.94 -10.31
C GLY A 108 8.61 -12.00 -10.93
N VAL A 109 7.72 -11.42 -10.14
CA VAL A 109 6.76 -10.41 -10.63
C VAL A 109 7.46 -9.06 -10.79
N LYS A 110 7.17 -8.37 -11.90
CA LYS A 110 7.61 -6.99 -12.13
C LYS A 110 6.69 -6.02 -11.40
N TYR A 111 7.05 -5.68 -10.18
CA TYR A 111 6.31 -4.71 -9.38
C TYR A 111 6.54 -3.27 -9.83
N PRO A 112 5.55 -2.35 -9.60
CA PRO A 112 5.73 -0.91 -9.80
C PRO A 112 6.81 -0.35 -8.87
N ALA A 113 7.27 0.87 -9.13
CA ALA A 113 8.07 1.59 -8.15
C ALA A 113 7.25 1.79 -6.87
N MET A 114 7.85 1.55 -5.70
CA MET A 114 7.15 1.67 -4.42
C MET A 114 7.89 2.60 -3.47
N LEU A 115 7.16 3.54 -2.86
CA LEU A 115 7.60 4.26 -1.67
C LEU A 115 6.70 3.88 -0.51
N ILE A 116 7.16 2.97 0.33
CA ILE A 116 6.45 2.48 1.50
C ILE A 116 6.91 3.29 2.69
N SER A 117 6.00 3.93 3.42
CA SER A 117 6.37 4.74 4.58
C SER A 117 5.69 4.27 5.86
N THR A 118 6.40 4.42 6.99
CA THR A 118 5.89 4.08 8.32
C THR A 118 6.49 4.97 9.39
N GLY A 119 5.73 5.23 10.46
CA GLY A 119 6.26 5.83 11.68
C GLY A 119 6.76 4.73 12.63
N TRP A 120 7.95 4.91 13.20
CA TRP A 120 8.51 3.95 14.18
C TRP A 120 7.60 3.79 15.40
N ASN A 121 7.03 4.91 15.86
CA ASN A 121 6.18 4.99 17.04
C ASN A 121 4.69 4.86 16.70
N ASP A 122 4.32 4.22 15.60
CA ASP A 122 2.93 4.07 15.17
C ASP A 122 2.19 3.07 16.09
N PRO A 123 1.22 3.53 16.91
CA PRO A 123 0.47 2.65 17.80
C PRO A 123 -0.73 1.98 17.11
N ARG A 124 -1.10 2.43 15.90
CA ARG A 124 -2.29 1.96 15.17
C ARG A 124 -1.96 0.90 14.14
N VAL A 125 -0.92 1.14 13.34
CA VAL A 125 -0.38 0.19 12.38
C VAL A 125 1.11 0.02 12.67
N ILE A 126 1.42 -1.03 13.41
CA ILE A 126 2.78 -1.27 13.90
C ILE A 126 3.78 -1.36 12.73
N SER A 127 4.92 -0.67 12.88
CA SER A 127 5.91 -0.42 11.82
C SER A 127 6.45 -1.68 11.13
N TRP A 128 6.44 -2.83 11.80
CA TRP A 128 6.91 -4.07 11.18
C TRP A 128 6.01 -4.56 10.03
N GLN A 129 4.72 -4.16 9.96
CA GLN A 129 3.84 -4.57 8.87
C GLN A 129 4.32 -4.03 7.51
N PRO A 130 4.42 -2.69 7.31
CA PRO A 130 4.98 -2.16 6.08
C PRO A 130 6.44 -2.57 5.85
N ALA A 131 7.24 -2.74 6.91
CA ALA A 131 8.64 -3.16 6.77
C ALA A 131 8.78 -4.59 6.22
N LYS A 132 7.97 -5.55 6.71
CA LYS A 132 7.98 -6.92 6.18
C LYS A 132 7.49 -6.98 4.74
N PHE A 133 6.44 -6.24 4.41
CA PHE A 133 5.97 -6.16 3.03
C PHE A 133 7.05 -5.58 2.11
N ALA A 134 7.70 -4.48 2.52
CA ALA A 134 8.79 -3.88 1.76
C ALA A 134 9.94 -4.88 1.52
N ALA A 135 10.38 -5.58 2.55
CA ALA A 135 11.45 -6.58 2.43
C ALA A 135 11.06 -7.74 1.50
N ALA A 136 9.83 -8.23 1.59
CA ALA A 136 9.34 -9.28 0.70
C ALA A 136 9.26 -8.79 -0.75
N ALA A 137 8.71 -7.60 -0.98
CA ALA A 137 8.62 -7.00 -2.31
C ALA A 137 10.00 -6.70 -2.91
N GLN A 138 10.97 -6.23 -2.11
CA GLN A 138 12.36 -6.04 -2.54
C GLN A 138 13.00 -7.35 -3.03
N LYS A 139 12.79 -8.43 -2.29
CA LYS A 139 13.33 -9.74 -2.64
C LYS A 139 12.67 -10.32 -3.89
N ALA A 140 11.37 -10.16 -4.02
CA ALA A 140 10.56 -10.78 -5.06
C ALA A 140 10.55 -10.03 -6.40
N ASN A 141 10.86 -8.73 -6.38
CA ASN A 141 10.73 -7.84 -7.54
C ASN A 141 11.69 -8.20 -8.67
N ALA A 142 11.15 -8.49 -9.83
CA ALA A 142 11.91 -8.74 -11.06
C ALA A 142 12.01 -7.50 -11.99
N SER A 143 11.49 -6.33 -11.54
CA SER A 143 11.68 -5.07 -12.28
C SER A 143 12.91 -4.33 -11.76
N GLU A 144 13.43 -3.39 -12.58
CA GLU A 144 14.48 -2.45 -12.16
C GLU A 144 13.93 -1.28 -11.32
N LYS A 145 12.61 -1.22 -11.11
CA LYS A 145 11.97 -0.15 -10.35
C LYS A 145 12.25 -0.30 -8.86
N PRO A 146 12.51 0.80 -8.14
CA PRO A 146 12.88 0.74 -6.73
C PRO A 146 11.70 0.36 -5.85
N VAL A 147 11.95 -0.43 -4.83
CA VAL A 147 11.07 -0.65 -3.68
C VAL A 147 11.75 -0.05 -2.47
N LEU A 148 11.26 1.10 -2.02
CA LEU A 148 11.86 1.88 -0.94
C LEU A 148 11.01 1.79 0.32
N LEU A 149 11.68 1.63 1.48
CA LEU A 149 11.08 1.77 2.79
C LEU A 149 11.60 3.06 3.45
N GLN A 150 10.68 3.96 3.81
CA GLN A 150 10.98 5.15 4.59
C GLN A 150 10.43 4.98 6.00
N VAL A 151 11.31 4.94 6.99
CA VAL A 151 10.95 4.91 8.41
C VAL A 151 11.16 6.27 9.02
N ASP A 152 10.11 6.80 9.66
CA ASP A 152 10.19 8.02 10.45
C ASP A 152 10.32 7.64 11.93
N TYR A 153 11.46 7.88 12.53
CA TYR A 153 11.76 7.48 13.90
C TYR A 153 11.13 8.37 14.96
N GLU A 154 10.73 9.59 14.57
CA GLU A 154 10.19 10.61 15.49
C GLU A 154 8.67 10.63 15.53
N THR A 155 8.00 9.99 14.53
CA THR A 155 6.56 10.10 14.38
C THR A 155 5.85 8.75 14.48
N GLY A 156 4.52 8.84 14.68
CA GLY A 156 3.60 7.72 14.67
C GLY A 156 2.66 7.75 13.46
N HIS A 157 1.41 7.37 13.67
CA HIS A 157 0.40 7.19 12.61
C HIS A 157 0.00 8.50 11.92
N GLY A 158 -0.06 9.60 12.66
CA GLY A 158 -0.55 10.90 12.18
C GLY A 158 0.52 11.83 11.60
N GLY A 159 1.77 11.38 11.51
CA GLY A 159 2.88 12.25 11.10
C GLY A 159 3.41 13.13 12.23
N SER A 160 4.06 14.22 11.87
CA SER A 160 4.67 15.19 12.81
C SER A 160 3.64 16.19 13.34
N VAL A 161 3.87 16.70 14.55
CA VAL A 161 3.14 17.86 15.07
C VAL A 161 3.55 19.16 14.34
N ASP A 162 4.74 19.20 13.74
CA ASP A 162 5.17 20.29 12.88
C ASP A 162 4.57 20.15 11.47
N LYS A 163 3.79 21.16 11.09
CA LYS A 163 3.14 21.20 9.76
C LYS A 163 4.15 21.28 8.61
N PHE A 164 5.28 21.95 8.80
CA PHE A 164 6.31 22.07 7.76
C PHE A 164 7.01 20.74 7.51
N ASP A 165 7.20 19.92 8.54
CA ASP A 165 7.72 18.59 8.39
C ASP A 165 6.73 17.70 7.63
N ASN A 166 5.43 17.80 7.93
CA ASN A 166 4.39 17.10 7.17
C ASN A 166 4.35 17.54 5.70
N PHE A 167 4.53 18.83 5.42
CA PHE A 167 4.63 19.31 4.03
C PHE A 167 5.85 18.75 3.30
N LYS A 168 7.02 18.67 3.97
CA LYS A 168 8.22 18.03 3.40
C LYS A 168 7.98 16.55 3.10
N LYS A 169 7.31 15.82 3.99
CA LYS A 169 6.96 14.40 3.78
C LYS A 169 6.01 14.23 2.59
N ALA A 170 4.96 15.05 2.52
CA ALA A 170 4.03 15.06 1.40
C ALA A 170 4.75 15.40 0.08
N ALA A 171 5.63 16.41 0.09
CA ALA A 171 6.41 16.78 -1.09
C ALA A 171 7.33 15.64 -1.57
N LYS A 172 7.96 14.88 -0.66
CA LYS A 172 8.75 13.69 -1.02
C LYS A 172 7.89 12.61 -1.70
N SER A 173 6.71 12.33 -1.14
CA SER A 173 5.77 11.38 -1.74
C SER A 173 5.32 11.83 -3.14
N MET A 174 4.96 13.10 -3.30
CA MET A 174 4.57 13.65 -4.59
C MET A 174 5.72 13.65 -5.61
N ALA A 175 6.93 14.01 -5.18
CA ALA A 175 8.11 13.95 -6.04
C ALA A 175 8.39 12.53 -6.53
N PHE A 176 8.28 11.51 -5.66
CA PHE A 176 8.40 10.12 -6.04
C PHE A 176 7.34 9.71 -7.07
N ILE A 177 6.08 10.06 -6.82
CA ILE A 177 4.97 9.76 -7.73
C ILE A 177 5.20 10.41 -9.08
N LEU A 178 5.47 11.70 -9.12
CA LEU A 178 5.71 12.45 -10.36
C LEU A 178 6.89 11.88 -11.15
N PHE A 179 7.99 11.59 -10.45
CA PHE A 179 9.17 11.01 -11.09
C PHE A 179 8.88 9.68 -11.76
N HIS A 180 8.21 8.75 -11.06
CA HIS A 180 7.95 7.40 -11.56
C HIS A 180 6.73 7.29 -12.47
N SER A 181 5.87 8.32 -12.52
CA SER A 181 4.76 8.42 -13.48
C SER A 181 5.09 9.21 -14.75
N GLY A 182 6.36 9.46 -15.01
CA GLY A 182 6.85 9.99 -16.30
C GLY A 182 6.98 11.52 -16.40
N TYR A 183 6.78 12.25 -15.30
CA TYR A 183 6.95 13.73 -15.29
C TYR A 183 8.41 14.21 -15.29
N GLN A 184 9.40 13.29 -15.33
CA GLN A 184 10.84 13.62 -15.37
C GLN A 184 11.24 14.56 -16.52
N LYS A 185 10.54 14.50 -17.64
CA LYS A 185 10.88 15.28 -18.83
C LYS A 185 10.46 16.75 -18.76
N GLN A 186 9.66 17.13 -17.76
CA GLN A 186 9.12 18.49 -17.64
C GLN A 186 9.84 19.32 -16.56
N ILE A 187 10.61 18.70 -15.68
CA ILE A 187 11.41 19.42 -14.68
C ILE A 187 12.77 19.70 -15.34
N LYS A 188 12.88 20.82 -16.02
CA LYS A 188 14.19 21.42 -16.33
C LYS A 188 14.69 22.03 -15.01
N LEU A 189 15.61 21.35 -14.34
CA LEU A 189 16.40 21.92 -13.26
C LEU A 189 17.37 22.97 -13.84
#